data_f0a06c180dd5ef4593af9f08ab0b132b
#
_entry.id   f0a06c180dd5ef4593af9f08ab0b132b
#
_cell.length_a   1.000
_cell.length_b   1.000
_cell.length_c   1.000
_cell.angle_alpha   90.00
_cell.angle_beta   90.00
_cell.angle_gamma   90.00
#
_symmetry.space_group_name_H-M   'P 1'
#
loop_
_entity.id
_entity.type
_entity.pdbx_description
1 polymer ?
#
loop_
_entity_poly.entity_id
_entity_poly.type
_entity_poly.pdbx_seq_one_letter_code
_entity_poly.pdbx_strand_id
1 'polypeptide(L)'
;KVDELKDKEAYKKEWNIDGWQASLDRMTPEQREAWIASYKPRNEKFINENLKGEDLVKWKYQRYIKDYVRCIKSIDDEVGRLIAYLEKEGLMDNTVIVYTSDQGFYMGEHGWFDKRFMYEESFRTPLIIRYPAKIKAGSECTALVQNIDYAPTYLDIAGIEKPDYMVGTSLVPLFGGETPKDWREYLYYHYYDYPAIHMVRRHDGVRDSRYKLIHFYGEKNEHNDAISCNELYDLQSDPNELNNLYDNPEYADIQTRLQARLDKFRVDQKVDEY
;
A
#
# COMPACT_ATOMS: atom_id res chain seq x y z
N LYS A 1 -19.22 0.01 -15.13
CA LYS A 1 -18.84 -1.36 -15.60
C LYS A 1 -19.39 -2.48 -14.72
N VAL A 2 -19.67 -2.26 -13.43
CA VAL A 2 -20.32 -3.28 -12.57
C VAL A 2 -21.77 -3.52 -12.99
N ASP A 3 -22.43 -2.53 -13.57
CA ASP A 3 -23.80 -2.64 -14.06
C ASP A 3 -23.94 -3.36 -15.42
N GLU A 4 -22.82 -3.61 -16.10
CA GLU A 4 -22.76 -4.32 -17.39
C GLU A 4 -22.59 -5.84 -17.26
N LEU A 5 -22.42 -6.34 -16.07
CA LEU A 5 -22.33 -7.78 -15.81
C LEU A 5 -23.72 -8.44 -15.98
N LYS A 6 -24.06 -8.73 -17.23
CA LYS A 6 -25.36 -9.28 -17.63
C LYS A 6 -25.58 -10.71 -17.14
N ASP A 7 -24.53 -11.42 -16.74
CA ASP A 7 -24.62 -12.79 -16.26
C ASP A 7 -24.07 -12.91 -14.82
N LYS A 8 -25.00 -12.76 -13.86
CA LYS A 8 -24.67 -12.88 -12.43
C LYS A 8 -24.17 -14.25 -12.02
N GLU A 9 -24.56 -15.31 -12.74
CA GLU A 9 -24.14 -16.68 -12.44
C GLU A 9 -22.72 -16.95 -12.97
N ALA A 10 -22.39 -16.49 -14.19
CA ALA A 10 -21.04 -16.55 -14.73
C ALA A 10 -20.06 -15.75 -13.85
N TYR A 11 -20.44 -14.54 -13.43
CA TYR A 11 -19.67 -13.72 -12.52
C TYR A 11 -19.41 -14.39 -11.17
N LYS A 12 -20.45 -14.99 -10.57
CA LYS A 12 -20.30 -15.74 -9.32
C LYS A 12 -19.36 -16.92 -9.47
N LYS A 13 -19.42 -17.64 -10.59
CA LYS A 13 -18.58 -18.79 -10.87
C LYS A 13 -17.12 -18.40 -11.15
N GLU A 14 -16.91 -17.31 -11.90
CA GLU A 14 -15.59 -16.81 -12.26
C GLU A 14 -14.84 -16.23 -11.04
N TRP A 15 -15.53 -15.47 -10.19
CA TRP A 15 -14.93 -14.79 -9.06
C TRP A 15 -15.09 -15.53 -7.72
N ASN A 16 -15.62 -16.76 -7.76
CA ASN A 16 -15.83 -17.58 -6.55
C ASN A 16 -16.52 -16.77 -5.41
N ILE A 17 -17.63 -16.11 -5.74
CA ILE A 17 -18.42 -15.36 -4.75
C ILE A 17 -18.96 -16.28 -3.65
N ASP A 18 -19.00 -17.58 -3.90
CA ASP A 18 -19.17 -18.63 -2.89
C ASP A 18 -18.02 -18.64 -1.85
N GLY A 19 -16.96 -17.85 -2.06
CA GLY A 19 -15.94 -17.55 -1.03
C GLY A 19 -16.53 -17.00 0.28
N TRP A 20 -17.65 -16.29 0.22
CA TRP A 20 -18.40 -15.89 1.40
C TRP A 20 -18.97 -17.09 2.14
N GLN A 21 -19.55 -18.05 1.43
CA GLN A 21 -20.05 -19.29 2.02
C GLN A 21 -18.91 -20.09 2.63
N ALA A 22 -17.79 -20.25 1.93
CA ALA A 22 -16.59 -20.90 2.45
C ALA A 22 -16.00 -20.19 3.69
N SER A 23 -16.15 -18.87 3.80
CA SER A 23 -15.76 -18.11 4.99
C SER A 23 -16.70 -18.37 6.16
N LEU A 24 -18.01 -18.40 5.91
CA LEU A 24 -19.01 -18.72 6.94
C LEU A 24 -18.89 -20.18 7.42
N ASP A 25 -18.54 -21.08 6.53
CA ASP A 25 -18.39 -22.52 6.84
C ASP A 25 -17.16 -22.81 7.70
N ARG A 26 -16.16 -21.91 7.70
CA ARG A 26 -14.98 -21.97 8.59
C ARG A 26 -15.22 -21.38 9.98
N MET A 27 -16.31 -20.66 10.18
CA MET A 27 -16.66 -20.07 11.49
C MET A 27 -17.21 -21.14 12.43
N THR A 28 -16.98 -20.95 13.73
CA THR A 28 -17.74 -21.72 14.72
C THR A 28 -19.23 -21.36 14.64
N PRO A 29 -20.15 -22.21 15.14
CA PRO A 29 -21.58 -21.89 15.15
C PRO A 29 -21.87 -20.51 15.79
N GLU A 30 -21.21 -20.21 16.90
CA GLU A 30 -21.38 -18.96 17.66
C GLU A 30 -20.87 -17.75 16.85
N GLN A 31 -19.72 -17.87 16.20
CA GLN A 31 -19.17 -16.83 15.32
C GLN A 31 -20.09 -16.57 14.12
N ARG A 32 -20.59 -17.64 13.49
CA ARG A 32 -21.51 -17.56 12.37
C ARG A 32 -22.84 -16.90 12.75
N GLU A 33 -23.42 -17.28 13.90
CA GLU A 33 -24.65 -16.67 14.41
C GLU A 33 -24.46 -15.17 14.67
N ALA A 34 -23.40 -14.78 15.37
CA ALA A 34 -23.06 -13.39 15.64
C ALA A 34 -22.84 -12.58 14.35
N TRP A 35 -22.17 -13.15 13.36
CA TRP A 35 -21.95 -12.53 12.06
C TRP A 35 -23.28 -12.29 11.32
N ILE A 36 -24.13 -13.35 11.22
CA ILE A 36 -25.45 -13.27 10.55
C ILE A 36 -26.34 -12.25 11.28
N ALA A 37 -26.41 -12.27 12.60
CA ALA A 37 -27.18 -11.33 13.38
C ALA A 37 -26.76 -9.87 13.14
N SER A 38 -25.43 -9.63 12.96
CA SER A 38 -24.91 -8.30 12.67
C SER A 38 -25.21 -7.82 11.24
N TYR A 39 -25.10 -8.70 10.24
CA TYR A 39 -25.14 -8.28 8.83
C TYR A 39 -26.53 -8.40 8.20
N LYS A 40 -27.34 -9.39 8.57
CA LYS A 40 -28.67 -9.63 7.96
C LYS A 40 -29.58 -8.41 8.01
N PRO A 41 -29.78 -7.71 9.15
CA PRO A 41 -30.67 -6.55 9.18
C PRO A 41 -30.20 -5.40 8.27
N ARG A 42 -28.89 -5.21 8.14
CA ARG A 42 -28.28 -4.19 7.28
C ARG A 42 -28.46 -4.52 5.79
N ASN A 43 -28.34 -5.80 5.44
CA ASN A 43 -28.53 -6.28 4.07
C ASN A 43 -30.00 -6.17 3.65
N GLU A 44 -30.93 -6.57 4.53
CA GLU A 44 -32.37 -6.46 4.29
C GLU A 44 -32.79 -4.98 4.13
N LYS A 45 -32.28 -4.10 4.97
CA LYS A 45 -32.51 -2.65 4.86
C LYS A 45 -32.05 -2.14 3.49
N PHE A 46 -30.83 -2.47 3.06
CA PHE A 46 -30.29 -2.07 1.77
C PHE A 46 -31.13 -2.55 0.59
N ILE A 47 -31.57 -3.80 0.62
CA ILE A 47 -32.43 -4.38 -0.44
C ILE A 47 -33.75 -3.64 -0.52
N ASN A 48 -34.37 -3.35 0.63
CA ASN A 48 -35.67 -2.70 0.72
C ASN A 48 -35.61 -1.22 0.30
N GLU A 49 -34.52 -0.51 0.59
CA GLU A 49 -34.34 0.90 0.23
C GLU A 49 -34.13 1.11 -1.28
N ASN A 50 -33.66 0.08 -2.01
CA ASN A 50 -33.44 0.12 -3.46
C ASN A 50 -32.71 1.40 -3.94
N LEU A 51 -31.63 1.77 -3.23
CA LEU A 51 -30.86 2.99 -3.46
C LEU A 51 -30.29 3.03 -4.87
N LYS A 52 -30.18 4.24 -5.45
CA LYS A 52 -29.61 4.48 -6.78
C LYS A 52 -28.76 5.74 -6.79
N GLY A 53 -27.97 5.91 -7.87
CA GLY A 53 -27.15 7.10 -8.07
C GLY A 53 -26.22 7.38 -6.89
N GLU A 54 -26.13 8.61 -6.48
CA GLU A 54 -25.23 9.09 -5.43
C GLU A 54 -25.49 8.44 -4.06
N ASP A 55 -26.76 8.19 -3.71
CA ASP A 55 -27.09 7.54 -2.44
C ASP A 55 -26.60 6.09 -2.38
N LEU A 56 -26.64 5.38 -3.51
CA LEU A 56 -26.07 4.04 -3.62
C LEU A 56 -24.54 4.09 -3.46
N VAL A 57 -23.86 5.07 -4.07
CA VAL A 57 -22.39 5.24 -3.93
C VAL A 57 -22.03 5.53 -2.48
N LYS A 58 -22.72 6.46 -1.83
CA LYS A 58 -22.52 6.79 -0.41
C LYS A 58 -22.75 5.57 0.48
N TRP A 59 -23.78 4.79 0.22
CA TRP A 59 -24.07 3.60 0.99
C TRP A 59 -22.97 2.53 0.84
N LYS A 60 -22.53 2.26 -0.41
CA LYS A 60 -21.44 1.32 -0.70
C LYS A 60 -20.16 1.73 0.01
N TYR A 61 -19.79 3.01 -0.08
CA TYR A 61 -18.61 3.54 0.61
C TYR A 61 -18.70 3.39 2.13
N GLN A 62 -19.81 3.81 2.73
CA GLN A 62 -20.02 3.70 4.18
C GLN A 62 -20.01 2.25 4.66
N ARG A 63 -20.54 1.33 3.87
CA ARG A 63 -20.50 -0.10 4.18
C ARG A 63 -19.06 -0.62 4.17
N TYR A 64 -18.34 -0.33 3.11
CA TYR A 64 -16.96 -0.75 2.90
C TYR A 64 -16.03 -0.20 3.99
N ILE A 65 -16.02 1.12 4.18
CA ILE A 65 -15.10 1.76 5.13
C ILE A 65 -15.35 1.32 6.58
N LYS A 66 -16.62 1.10 6.95
CA LYS A 66 -16.95 0.62 8.30
C LYS A 66 -16.50 -0.82 8.53
N ASP A 67 -16.57 -1.67 7.52
CA ASP A 67 -16.08 -3.04 7.63
C ASP A 67 -14.54 -3.06 7.66
N TYR A 68 -13.87 -2.21 6.88
CA TYR A 68 -12.41 -2.03 6.92
C TYR A 68 -11.93 -1.54 8.30
N VAL A 69 -12.56 -0.50 8.85
CA VAL A 69 -12.20 0.05 10.18
C VAL A 69 -12.43 -0.98 11.31
N ARG A 70 -13.37 -1.92 11.16
CA ARG A 70 -13.53 -3.02 12.13
C ARG A 70 -12.32 -3.95 12.15
N CYS A 71 -11.72 -4.21 10.98
CA CYS A 71 -10.47 -4.98 10.92
C CYS A 71 -9.33 -4.22 11.61
N ILE A 72 -9.22 -2.90 11.37
CA ILE A 72 -8.23 -2.05 12.06
C ILE A 72 -8.46 -2.08 13.57
N LYS A 73 -9.72 -1.98 14.02
CA LYS A 73 -10.04 -2.05 15.45
C LYS A 73 -9.58 -3.36 16.09
N SER A 74 -9.73 -4.47 15.39
CA SER A 74 -9.25 -5.77 15.87
C SER A 74 -7.74 -5.80 16.01
N ILE A 75 -7.01 -5.22 15.04
CA ILE A 75 -5.55 -5.11 15.10
C ILE A 75 -5.13 -4.21 16.27
N ASP A 76 -5.80 -3.07 16.47
CA ASP A 76 -5.53 -2.14 17.57
C ASP A 76 -5.68 -2.84 18.96
N ASP A 77 -6.76 -3.61 19.12
CA ASP A 77 -6.99 -4.38 20.36
C ASP A 77 -5.88 -5.42 20.61
N GLU A 78 -5.44 -6.12 19.56
CA GLU A 78 -4.39 -7.13 19.69
C GLU A 78 -3.01 -6.50 19.96
N VAL A 79 -2.70 -5.37 19.34
CA VAL A 79 -1.49 -4.60 19.64
C VAL A 79 -1.51 -4.12 21.09
N GLY A 80 -2.65 -3.61 21.56
CA GLY A 80 -2.83 -3.22 22.96
C GLY A 80 -2.61 -4.38 23.95
N ARG A 81 -3.13 -5.58 23.62
CA ARG A 81 -2.91 -6.80 24.44
C ARG A 81 -1.45 -7.22 24.47
N LEU A 82 -0.74 -7.14 23.32
CA LEU A 82 0.69 -7.44 23.25
C LEU A 82 1.50 -6.48 24.12
N ILE A 83 1.23 -5.18 24.01
CA ILE A 83 1.90 -4.15 24.81
C ILE A 83 1.68 -4.40 26.31
N ALA A 84 0.44 -4.62 26.74
CA ALA A 84 0.11 -4.91 28.11
C ALA A 84 0.80 -6.19 28.64
N TYR A 85 0.95 -7.21 27.79
CA TYR A 85 1.71 -8.41 28.13
C TYR A 85 3.19 -8.11 28.36
N LEU A 86 3.83 -7.36 27.44
CA LEU A 86 5.25 -7.00 27.56
C LEU A 86 5.53 -6.14 28.81
N GLU A 87 4.60 -5.24 29.15
CA GLU A 87 4.68 -4.44 30.39
C GLU A 87 4.58 -5.33 31.63
N LYS A 88 3.58 -6.20 31.68
CA LYS A 88 3.35 -7.13 32.82
C LYS A 88 4.55 -8.04 33.07
N GLU A 89 5.17 -8.53 32.00
CA GLU A 89 6.33 -9.45 32.11
C GLU A 89 7.68 -8.71 32.26
N GLY A 90 7.67 -7.36 32.30
CA GLY A 90 8.89 -6.55 32.43
C GLY A 90 9.81 -6.59 31.22
N LEU A 91 9.27 -6.88 30.04
CA LEU A 91 10.01 -7.06 28.80
C LEU A 91 10.10 -5.78 27.95
N MET A 92 9.31 -4.76 28.24
CA MET A 92 9.14 -3.55 27.42
C MET A 92 10.46 -2.84 27.10
N ASP A 93 11.38 -2.74 28.03
CA ASP A 93 12.63 -2.00 27.84
C ASP A 93 13.68 -2.80 27.07
N ASN A 94 13.51 -4.11 26.95
CA ASN A 94 14.38 -5.00 26.19
C ASN A 94 13.72 -5.55 24.92
N THR A 95 12.67 -4.88 24.44
CA THR A 95 11.94 -5.29 23.25
C THR A 95 11.88 -4.12 22.25
N VAL A 96 12.30 -4.39 21.01
CA VAL A 96 12.05 -3.49 19.87
C VAL A 96 10.68 -3.82 19.31
N ILE A 97 9.79 -2.83 19.25
CA ILE A 97 8.45 -2.98 18.66
C ILE A 97 8.44 -2.21 17.35
N VAL A 98 8.06 -2.89 16.28
CA VAL A 98 7.89 -2.29 14.94
C VAL A 98 6.46 -2.51 14.48
N TYR A 99 5.75 -1.43 14.17
CA TYR A 99 4.44 -1.46 13.52
C TYR A 99 4.57 -0.91 12.12
N THR A 100 4.21 -1.71 11.14
CA THR A 100 4.31 -1.35 9.72
C THR A 100 3.30 -2.15 8.88
N SER A 101 3.27 -1.88 7.57
CA SER A 101 2.53 -2.66 6.57
C SER A 101 3.45 -2.96 5.38
N ASP A 102 3.14 -4.01 4.63
CA ASP A 102 3.83 -4.39 3.39
C ASP A 102 3.48 -3.44 2.24
N GLN A 103 2.28 -2.83 2.26
CA GLN A 103 1.78 -1.88 1.26
C GLN A 103 0.69 -0.98 1.85
N GLY A 104 0.36 0.11 1.13
CA GLY A 104 -0.84 0.90 1.35
C GLY A 104 -2.09 0.27 0.73
N PHE A 105 -3.20 1.02 0.67
CA PHE A 105 -4.47 0.52 0.16
C PHE A 105 -5.40 1.66 -0.26
N TYR A 106 -6.00 1.58 -1.46
CA TYR A 106 -7.04 2.52 -1.91
C TYR A 106 -8.37 2.21 -1.23
N MET A 107 -9.02 3.23 -0.72
CA MET A 107 -10.34 3.13 -0.11
C MET A 107 -11.40 3.93 -0.88
N GLY A 108 -11.17 4.14 -2.16
CA GLY A 108 -12.02 4.91 -3.06
C GLY A 108 -11.29 6.05 -3.76
N GLU A 109 -10.08 6.41 -3.31
CA GLU A 109 -9.23 7.39 -3.98
C GLU A 109 -8.97 6.94 -5.42
N HIS A 110 -8.86 7.88 -6.35
CA HIS A 110 -8.76 7.63 -7.80
C HIS A 110 -9.88 6.74 -8.38
N GLY A 111 -10.98 6.50 -7.62
CA GLY A 111 -12.04 5.55 -7.98
C GLY A 111 -11.65 4.08 -7.81
N TRP A 112 -10.60 3.79 -7.07
CA TRP A 112 -10.02 2.45 -6.88
C TRP A 112 -10.29 1.89 -5.48
N PHE A 113 -10.30 0.58 -5.42
CA PHE A 113 -10.14 -0.23 -4.21
C PHE A 113 -9.02 -1.21 -4.48
N ASP A 114 -8.29 -1.65 -3.40
CA ASP A 114 -7.13 -2.52 -3.51
C ASP A 114 -5.80 -1.72 -3.55
N LYS A 115 -4.81 -2.10 -4.34
CA LYS A 115 -3.43 -1.60 -4.28
C LYS A 115 -2.75 -1.73 -5.66
N ARG A 116 -1.45 -1.56 -5.74
CA ARG A 116 -0.51 -1.87 -6.85
C ARG A 116 -0.03 -0.68 -7.65
N PHE A 117 -0.88 0.30 -7.97
CA PHE A 117 -0.36 1.52 -8.59
C PHE A 117 0.57 2.27 -7.63
N MET A 118 1.54 2.99 -8.19
CA MET A 118 2.56 3.71 -7.41
C MET A 118 2.04 5.01 -6.76
N TYR A 119 0.73 5.27 -6.71
CA TYR A 119 0.19 6.43 -5.99
C TYR A 119 0.34 6.26 -4.47
N GLU A 120 0.39 7.40 -3.75
CA GLU A 120 0.74 7.39 -2.31
C GLU A 120 -0.16 6.49 -1.47
N GLU A 121 -1.45 6.35 -1.80
CA GLU A 121 -2.37 5.49 -1.07
C GLU A 121 -1.95 4.01 -1.07
N SER A 122 -1.34 3.55 -2.15
CA SER A 122 -0.81 2.19 -2.28
C SER A 122 0.67 2.08 -1.91
N PHE A 123 1.44 3.13 -2.18
CA PHE A 123 2.90 3.13 -2.06
C PHE A 123 3.39 3.49 -0.65
N ARG A 124 2.68 4.39 0.03
CA ARG A 124 3.04 4.85 1.37
C ARG A 124 2.47 3.93 2.44
N THR A 125 3.33 3.48 3.36
CA THR A 125 2.95 2.63 4.49
C THR A 125 3.30 3.29 5.82
N PRO A 126 2.59 2.97 6.91
CA PRO A 126 3.02 3.39 8.23
C PRO A 126 4.33 2.70 8.62
N LEU A 127 5.19 3.42 9.35
CA LEU A 127 6.34 2.83 10.03
C LEU A 127 6.51 3.51 11.39
N ILE A 128 6.29 2.75 12.45
CA ILE A 128 6.48 3.20 13.84
C ILE A 128 7.45 2.23 14.50
N ILE A 129 8.52 2.76 15.09
CA ILE A 129 9.52 1.96 15.77
C ILE A 129 9.67 2.45 17.21
N ARG A 130 9.47 1.55 18.18
CA ARG A 130 9.79 1.77 19.56
C ARG A 130 11.09 1.02 19.90
N TYR A 131 12.13 1.76 20.24
CA TYR A 131 13.42 1.22 20.69
C TYR A 131 14.02 2.17 21.73
N PRO A 132 13.63 2.10 23.01
CA PRO A 132 13.99 3.10 24.03
C PRO A 132 15.49 3.33 24.19
N ALA A 133 16.31 2.31 23.94
CA ALA A 133 17.76 2.42 24.04
C ALA A 133 18.40 3.31 22.95
N LYS A 134 17.72 3.54 21.82
CA LYS A 134 18.27 4.27 20.66
C LYS A 134 17.36 5.33 20.07
N ILE A 135 16.05 5.24 20.29
CA ILE A 135 15.05 6.15 19.70
C ILE A 135 14.39 6.96 20.81
N LYS A 136 14.48 8.29 20.70
CA LYS A 136 13.79 9.20 21.59
C LYS A 136 12.27 9.12 21.39
N ALA A 137 11.51 8.99 22.46
CA ALA A 137 10.05 9.00 22.41
C ALA A 137 9.51 10.29 21.76
N GLY A 138 8.52 10.13 20.86
CA GLY A 138 7.89 11.24 20.16
C GLY A 138 8.76 11.88 19.07
N SER A 139 9.90 11.26 18.69
CA SER A 139 10.68 11.74 17.56
C SER A 139 10.04 11.33 16.22
N GLU A 140 10.28 12.15 15.20
CA GLU A 140 9.85 11.91 13.82
C GLU A 140 11.06 11.91 12.89
N CYS A 141 11.00 11.13 11.82
CA CYS A 141 12.01 11.06 10.77
C CYS A 141 11.32 11.16 9.41
N THR A 142 11.77 12.07 8.55
CA THR A 142 11.24 12.31 7.21
C THR A 142 12.12 11.72 6.09
N ALA A 143 13.20 11.03 6.46
CA ALA A 143 14.07 10.37 5.49
C ALA A 143 13.29 9.32 4.68
N LEU A 144 13.64 9.18 3.40
CA LEU A 144 13.03 8.18 2.54
C LEU A 144 13.49 6.78 2.94
N VAL A 145 12.54 5.91 3.26
CA VAL A 145 12.77 4.52 3.67
C VAL A 145 11.89 3.57 2.87
N GLN A 146 12.26 2.31 2.79
CA GLN A 146 11.54 1.27 2.06
C GLN A 146 11.38 0.02 2.91
N ASN A 147 10.42 -0.83 2.59
CA ASN A 147 10.22 -2.13 3.27
C ASN A 147 11.42 -3.07 3.15
N ILE A 148 12.22 -2.97 2.07
CA ILE A 148 13.47 -3.73 1.92
C ILE A 148 14.54 -3.38 2.97
N ASP A 149 14.36 -2.29 3.72
CA ASP A 149 15.28 -1.84 4.78
C ASP A 149 15.02 -2.55 6.12
N TYR A 150 13.88 -3.19 6.27
CA TYR A 150 13.50 -3.80 7.56
C TYR A 150 14.41 -4.98 7.92
N ALA A 151 14.64 -5.89 6.98
CA ALA A 151 15.51 -7.04 7.25
C ALA A 151 16.96 -6.64 7.60
N PRO A 152 17.64 -5.75 6.83
CA PRO A 152 18.94 -5.21 7.23
C PRO A 152 18.93 -4.52 8.61
N THR A 153 17.84 -3.81 8.94
CA THR A 153 17.69 -3.15 10.25
C THR A 153 17.63 -4.16 11.40
N TYR A 154 16.88 -5.25 11.22
CA TYR A 154 16.79 -6.30 12.25
C TYR A 154 18.12 -7.03 12.45
N LEU A 155 18.86 -7.29 11.37
CA LEU A 155 20.19 -7.86 11.46
C LEU A 155 21.18 -6.94 12.21
N ASP A 156 21.15 -5.64 11.88
CA ASP A 156 22.00 -4.63 12.52
C ASP A 156 21.68 -4.51 14.02
N ILE A 157 20.39 -4.48 14.41
CA ILE A 157 19.97 -4.49 15.81
C ILE A 157 20.49 -5.76 16.54
N ALA A 158 20.49 -6.90 15.85
CA ALA A 158 20.97 -8.17 16.37
C ALA A 158 22.51 -8.31 16.38
N GLY A 159 23.24 -7.34 15.81
CA GLY A 159 24.70 -7.41 15.66
C GLY A 159 25.17 -8.44 14.62
N ILE A 160 24.31 -8.74 13.63
CA ILE A 160 24.59 -9.70 12.56
C ILE A 160 24.88 -8.93 11.27
N GLU A 161 25.97 -9.31 10.59
CA GLU A 161 26.35 -8.70 9.32
C GLU A 161 25.32 -8.96 8.22
N LYS A 162 24.99 -7.91 7.47
CA LYS A 162 24.03 -7.98 6.36
C LYS A 162 24.64 -8.76 5.19
N PRO A 163 23.97 -9.81 4.66
CA PRO A 163 24.42 -10.50 3.45
C PRO A 163 24.45 -9.56 2.22
N ASP A 164 25.42 -9.77 1.32
CA ASP A 164 25.63 -8.93 0.12
C ASP A 164 24.45 -8.88 -0.84
N TYR A 165 23.63 -9.93 -0.88
CA TYR A 165 22.45 -9.98 -1.75
C TYR A 165 21.28 -9.09 -1.25
N MET A 166 21.32 -8.59 -0.02
CA MET A 166 20.30 -7.67 0.49
C MET A 166 20.59 -6.25 0.01
N VAL A 167 19.70 -5.70 -0.80
CA VAL A 167 19.86 -4.35 -1.37
C VAL A 167 19.38 -3.22 -0.44
N GLY A 168 18.61 -3.54 0.60
CA GLY A 168 18.15 -2.55 1.59
C GLY A 168 19.27 -2.02 2.48
N THR A 169 19.00 -0.92 3.16
CA THR A 169 19.92 -0.22 4.07
C THR A 169 19.34 -0.21 5.48
N SER A 170 20.16 -0.51 6.50
CA SER A 170 19.72 -0.43 7.90
C SER A 170 19.21 0.96 8.26
N LEU A 171 18.07 1.01 8.97
CA LEU A 171 17.49 2.25 9.50
C LEU A 171 18.14 2.71 10.82
N VAL A 172 19.02 1.91 11.41
CA VAL A 172 19.69 2.23 12.69
C VAL A 172 20.38 3.60 12.68
N PRO A 173 21.05 4.05 11.58
CA PRO A 173 21.61 5.39 11.51
C PRO A 173 20.60 6.55 11.65
N LEU A 174 19.32 6.30 11.39
CA LEU A 174 18.24 7.29 11.53
C LEU A 174 17.69 7.37 12.96
N PHE A 175 18.00 6.43 13.83
CA PHE A 175 17.41 6.32 15.17
C PHE A 175 17.79 7.49 16.09
N GLY A 176 18.92 8.13 15.81
CA GLY A 176 19.34 9.35 16.51
C GLY A 176 18.57 10.63 16.15
N GLY A 177 17.69 10.56 15.14
CA GLY A 177 16.91 11.69 14.65
C GLY A 177 17.62 12.54 13.58
N GLU A 178 18.85 12.22 13.24
CA GLU A 178 19.60 12.89 12.17
C GLU A 178 19.65 12.00 10.93
N THR A 179 19.49 12.60 9.75
CA THR A 179 19.65 11.88 8.48
C THR A 179 21.11 11.98 8.02
N PRO A 180 21.81 10.84 7.81
CA PRO A 180 23.16 10.85 7.25
C PRO A 180 23.21 11.58 5.90
N LYS A 181 24.33 12.27 5.62
CA LYS A 181 24.50 13.05 4.39
C LYS A 181 24.47 12.24 3.10
N ASP A 182 24.84 10.96 3.21
CA ASP A 182 24.86 9.97 2.15
C ASP A 182 23.58 9.12 2.11
N TRP A 183 22.55 9.49 2.87
CA TRP A 183 21.26 8.82 2.82
C TRP A 183 20.61 8.96 1.46
N ARG A 184 19.81 7.95 1.07
CA ARG A 184 19.12 7.95 -0.23
C ARG A 184 18.20 9.16 -0.41
N GLU A 185 18.23 9.70 -1.60
CA GLU A 185 17.37 10.82 -2.03
C GLU A 185 16.18 10.36 -2.88
N TYR A 186 16.18 9.09 -3.33
CA TYR A 186 15.18 8.56 -4.24
C TYR A 186 14.74 7.17 -3.84
N LEU A 187 13.47 6.85 -4.14
CA LEU A 187 12.91 5.51 -4.08
C LEU A 187 12.57 5.04 -5.50
N TYR A 188 12.75 3.74 -5.73
CA TYR A 188 12.36 3.07 -6.96
C TYR A 188 11.24 2.08 -6.71
N TYR A 189 10.31 1.96 -7.64
CA TYR A 189 9.23 1.00 -7.63
C TYR A 189 9.07 0.35 -9.00
N HIS A 190 8.71 -0.94 -9.03
CA HIS A 190 8.39 -1.64 -10.27
C HIS A 190 7.27 -2.66 -10.05
N TYR A 191 6.27 -2.64 -10.95
CA TYR A 191 5.14 -3.56 -10.98
C TYR A 191 5.09 -4.31 -12.30
N TYR A 192 5.20 -5.65 -12.27
CA TYR A 192 5.36 -6.51 -13.44
C TYR A 192 4.09 -7.26 -13.85
N ASP A 193 3.14 -7.45 -12.91
CA ASP A 193 2.09 -8.45 -12.98
C ASP A 193 0.93 -8.02 -13.90
N TYR A 194 1.19 -8.05 -15.22
CA TYR A 194 0.18 -7.76 -16.24
C TYR A 194 0.43 -8.61 -17.50
N PRO A 195 -0.65 -9.16 -18.14
CA PRO A 195 -2.05 -9.18 -17.68
C PRO A 195 -2.26 -10.12 -16.50
N ALA A 196 -3.04 -9.68 -15.52
CA ALA A 196 -3.37 -10.45 -14.32
C ALA A 196 -4.80 -10.13 -13.87
N ILE A 197 -5.29 -10.84 -12.86
CA ILE A 197 -6.66 -10.70 -12.36
C ILE A 197 -7.03 -9.25 -11.99
N HIS A 198 -6.07 -8.47 -11.56
CA HIS A 198 -6.27 -7.07 -11.14
C HIS A 198 -6.21 -6.07 -12.30
N MET A 199 -5.74 -6.49 -13.46
CA MET A 199 -5.64 -5.66 -14.68
C MET A 199 -4.91 -4.31 -14.46
N VAL A 200 -3.99 -4.27 -13.48
CA VAL A 200 -3.11 -3.12 -13.25
C VAL A 200 -1.96 -3.17 -14.24
N ARG A 201 -1.78 -2.10 -15.01
CA ARG A 201 -0.73 -2.01 -16.04
C ARG A 201 0.66 -2.12 -15.44
N ARG A 202 1.59 -2.74 -16.19
CA ARG A 202 3.01 -2.69 -15.85
C ARG A 202 3.46 -1.25 -15.76
N HIS A 203 4.20 -0.94 -14.72
CA HIS A 203 4.77 0.38 -14.55
C HIS A 203 5.97 0.32 -13.62
N ASP A 204 6.84 1.25 -13.83
CA ASP A 204 7.91 1.56 -12.89
C ASP A 204 7.94 3.06 -12.61
N GLY A 205 8.70 3.45 -11.62
CA GLY A 205 8.76 4.85 -11.28
C GLY A 205 9.81 5.18 -10.23
N VAL A 206 10.05 6.46 -10.10
CA VAL A 206 10.97 7.03 -9.12
C VAL A 206 10.30 8.19 -8.40
N ARG A 207 10.59 8.29 -7.10
CA ARG A 207 10.19 9.47 -6.32
C ARG A 207 11.36 10.00 -5.49
N ASP A 208 11.43 11.30 -5.36
CA ASP A 208 12.21 11.97 -4.31
C ASP A 208 11.32 12.42 -3.17
N SER A 209 11.77 13.34 -2.32
CA SER A 209 10.97 13.87 -1.21
C SER A 209 9.72 14.66 -1.64
N ARG A 210 9.70 15.17 -2.89
CA ARG A 210 8.64 16.06 -3.39
C ARG A 210 8.00 15.59 -4.69
N TYR A 211 8.77 15.04 -5.63
CA TYR A 211 8.29 14.72 -6.97
C TYR A 211 8.25 13.22 -7.21
N LYS A 212 7.30 12.78 -8.00
CA LYS A 212 7.15 11.39 -8.43
C LYS A 212 6.96 11.32 -9.94
N LEU A 213 7.75 10.46 -10.60
CA LEU A 213 7.61 10.11 -12.00
C LEU A 213 7.20 8.64 -12.11
N ILE A 214 6.12 8.36 -12.82
CA ILE A 214 5.63 7.01 -13.10
C ILE A 214 5.65 6.81 -14.63
N HIS A 215 6.17 5.67 -15.08
CA HIS A 215 6.17 5.25 -16.47
C HIS A 215 5.36 3.97 -16.60
N PHE A 216 4.21 4.06 -17.29
CA PHE A 216 3.40 2.92 -17.67
C PHE A 216 3.86 2.40 -19.03
N TYR A 217 4.03 1.08 -19.13
CA TYR A 217 4.54 0.45 -20.32
C TYR A 217 3.89 -0.92 -20.57
N GLY A 218 4.06 -1.43 -21.78
CA GLY A 218 3.62 -2.76 -22.16
C GLY A 218 3.39 -2.88 -23.66
N GLU A 219 3.74 -4.02 -24.19
CA GLU A 219 3.44 -4.36 -25.59
C GLU A 219 1.93 -4.58 -25.79
N LYS A 220 1.53 -4.50 -27.04
CA LYS A 220 0.19 -4.85 -27.48
C LYS A 220 -0.09 -6.31 -27.18
N ASN A 221 -0.99 -6.57 -26.25
CA ASN A 221 -1.45 -7.91 -25.90
C ASN A 221 -2.76 -8.28 -26.63
N GLU A 222 -3.34 -9.40 -26.30
CA GLU A 222 -4.62 -9.87 -26.83
C GLU A 222 -5.78 -8.88 -26.62
N HIS A 223 -5.65 -7.95 -25.66
CA HIS A 223 -6.58 -6.86 -25.42
C HIS A 223 -6.29 -5.60 -26.24
N ASN A 224 -5.33 -5.67 -27.17
CA ASN A 224 -4.90 -4.57 -28.04
C ASN A 224 -4.35 -3.34 -27.30
N ASP A 225 -3.70 -3.53 -26.21
CA ASP A 225 -3.37 -2.52 -25.21
C ASP A 225 -1.86 -2.19 -25.16
N ALA A 226 -1.24 -1.87 -26.31
CA ALA A 226 0.07 -1.22 -26.23
C ALA A 226 -0.09 0.12 -25.49
N ILE A 227 0.67 0.30 -24.44
CA ILE A 227 0.67 1.54 -23.67
C ILE A 227 2.11 1.98 -23.42
N SER A 228 2.36 3.25 -23.60
CA SER A 228 3.52 3.95 -23.08
C SER A 228 3.03 5.34 -22.71
N CYS A 229 2.89 5.61 -21.43
CA CYS A 229 2.55 6.94 -20.95
C CYS A 229 3.27 7.22 -19.63
N ASN A 230 3.46 8.51 -19.39
CA ASN A 230 4.15 8.96 -18.20
C ASN A 230 3.27 9.89 -17.37
N GLU A 231 3.52 9.88 -16.08
CA GLU A 231 2.86 10.77 -15.13
C GLU A 231 3.91 11.40 -14.23
N LEU A 232 3.79 12.69 -13.99
CA LEU A 232 4.66 13.46 -13.09
C LEU A 232 3.79 14.20 -12.08
N TYR A 233 4.12 14.08 -10.80
CA TYR A 233 3.39 14.72 -9.71
C TYR A 233 4.30 15.51 -8.79
N ASP A 234 3.81 16.67 -8.32
CA ASP A 234 4.38 17.43 -7.22
C ASP A 234 3.60 17.12 -5.94
N LEU A 235 4.09 16.20 -5.15
CA LEU A 235 3.42 15.71 -3.93
C LEU A 235 3.24 16.77 -2.84
N GLN A 236 3.93 17.91 -2.95
CA GLN A 236 3.77 19.03 -2.03
C GLN A 236 2.54 19.88 -2.37
N SER A 237 2.31 20.15 -3.65
CA SER A 237 1.18 20.97 -4.12
C SER A 237 -0.04 20.13 -4.48
N ASP A 238 0.15 18.86 -4.85
CA ASP A 238 -0.88 17.89 -5.22
C ASP A 238 -0.64 16.54 -4.51
N PRO A 239 -0.88 16.47 -3.20
CA PRO A 239 -0.64 15.26 -2.42
C PRO A 239 -1.58 14.10 -2.78
N ASN A 240 -2.64 14.36 -3.54
CA ASN A 240 -3.59 13.35 -4.01
C ASN A 240 -3.33 12.92 -5.47
N GLU A 241 -2.26 13.40 -6.11
CA GLU A 241 -1.81 12.98 -7.42
C GLU A 241 -2.94 13.02 -8.50
N LEU A 242 -3.67 14.14 -8.54
CA LEU A 242 -4.80 14.33 -9.45
C LEU A 242 -4.43 15.09 -10.72
N ASN A 243 -3.30 15.81 -10.73
CA ASN A 243 -2.88 16.69 -11.82
C ASN A 243 -1.55 16.21 -12.40
N ASN A 244 -1.60 15.49 -13.52
CA ASN A 244 -0.39 15.06 -14.22
C ASN A 244 0.35 16.26 -14.82
N LEU A 245 1.59 16.48 -14.40
CA LEU A 245 2.48 17.56 -14.84
C LEU A 245 3.47 17.13 -15.93
N TYR A 246 3.39 15.87 -16.40
CA TYR A 246 4.28 15.39 -17.44
C TYR A 246 4.06 16.20 -18.72
N ASP A 247 5.13 16.51 -19.45
CA ASP A 247 5.15 17.39 -20.62
C ASP A 247 4.76 18.86 -20.35
N ASN A 248 4.59 19.28 -19.10
CA ASN A 248 4.45 20.69 -18.77
C ASN A 248 5.84 21.37 -18.81
N PRO A 249 6.05 22.41 -19.68
CA PRO A 249 7.35 23.07 -19.81
C PRO A 249 7.92 23.65 -18.50
N GLU A 250 7.08 24.04 -17.57
CA GLU A 250 7.52 24.56 -16.26
C GLU A 250 8.21 23.48 -15.39
N TYR A 251 7.99 22.21 -15.69
CA TYR A 251 8.55 21.06 -14.96
C TYR A 251 9.59 20.28 -15.79
N ALA A 252 10.03 20.80 -16.95
CA ALA A 252 10.93 20.09 -17.86
C ALA A 252 12.25 19.65 -17.20
N ASP A 253 12.84 20.50 -16.37
CA ASP A 253 14.08 20.17 -15.64
C ASP A 253 13.85 19.05 -14.61
N ILE A 254 12.72 19.08 -13.91
CA ILE A 254 12.31 18.04 -12.94
C ILE A 254 12.10 16.72 -13.67
N GLN A 255 11.36 16.75 -14.76
CA GLN A 255 11.11 15.58 -15.61
C GLN A 255 12.42 14.95 -16.08
N THR A 256 13.34 15.75 -16.63
CA THR A 256 14.65 15.29 -17.12
C THR A 256 15.47 14.66 -15.99
N ARG A 257 15.51 15.27 -14.82
CA ARG A 257 16.24 14.78 -13.66
C ARG A 257 15.68 13.44 -13.15
N LEU A 258 14.36 13.32 -13.03
CA LEU A 258 13.72 12.10 -12.56
C LEU A 258 13.81 10.98 -13.58
N GLN A 259 13.69 11.29 -14.90
CA GLN A 259 13.87 10.31 -15.96
C GLN A 259 15.29 9.72 -15.93
N ALA A 260 16.31 10.56 -15.85
CA ALA A 260 17.70 10.10 -15.76
C ALA A 260 17.93 9.22 -14.52
N ARG A 261 17.23 9.51 -13.42
CA ARG A 261 17.32 8.71 -12.20
C ARG A 261 16.60 7.37 -12.35
N LEU A 262 15.43 7.36 -12.98
CA LEU A 262 14.68 6.15 -13.30
C LEU A 262 15.49 5.21 -14.19
N ASP A 263 16.09 5.75 -15.27
CA ASP A 263 16.93 4.97 -16.19
C ASP A 263 18.15 4.37 -15.48
N LYS A 264 18.74 5.14 -14.55
CA LYS A 264 19.83 4.62 -13.73
C LYS A 264 19.39 3.46 -12.83
N PHE A 265 18.23 3.54 -12.19
CA PHE A 265 17.69 2.43 -11.39
C PHE A 265 17.43 1.18 -12.23
N ARG A 266 16.90 1.33 -13.44
CA ARG A 266 16.69 0.22 -14.37
C ARG A 266 17.99 -0.53 -14.67
N VAL A 267 19.06 0.20 -14.91
CA VAL A 267 20.40 -0.37 -15.13
C VAL A 267 20.92 -1.05 -13.85
N ASP A 268 20.90 -0.34 -12.72
CA ASP A 268 21.44 -0.82 -11.45
C ASP A 268 20.70 -2.09 -10.97
N GLN A 269 19.38 -2.18 -11.19
CA GLN A 269 18.53 -3.31 -10.80
C GLN A 269 18.44 -4.40 -11.88
N LYS A 270 19.13 -4.21 -13.04
CA LYS A 270 19.12 -5.16 -14.17
C LYS A 270 17.71 -5.49 -14.64
N VAL A 271 16.88 -4.47 -14.80
CA VAL A 271 15.53 -4.61 -15.32
C VAL A 271 15.60 -4.82 -16.83
N ASP A 272 15.16 -5.99 -17.30
CA ASP A 272 15.32 -6.42 -18.71
C ASP A 272 14.09 -6.13 -19.58
N GLU A 273 12.96 -5.67 -18.99
CA GLU A 273 11.69 -5.47 -19.69
C GLU A 273 11.16 -4.04 -19.52
N TYR A 274 10.90 -3.37 -20.64
CA TYR A 274 10.23 -2.05 -20.71
C TYR A 274 9.12 -2.05 -21.75
#